data_320f6f74e29a446074ee07536bad6b03
#
_entry.id   320f6f74e29a446074ee07536bad6b03
#
_cell.length_a   1.000
_cell.length_b   1.000
_cell.length_c   1.000
_cell.angle_alpha   90.00
_cell.angle_beta   90.00
_cell.angle_gamma   90.00
#
_symmetry.space_group_name_H-M   'P 1'
#
loop_
_entity.id
_entity.type
_entity.pdbx_description
1 polymer ?
#
loop_
_entity_poly.entity_id
_entity_poly.type
_entity_poly.pdbx_seq_one_letter_code
_entity_poly.pdbx_strand_id
1 'polypeptide(L)'
;MSIKIALAGNPNCGKTTLFNNLTGSNQYVGNWPGVTVEKKEGKLKGDKDVIIQDLPGIYSLSPYTLEEVVSRTYLVKEKPDAILNIIDGTNIERNLYLTTQLIELGIPVVMAVNMIDLVRKNGDKIDLKKLSAELGCQAVEISALKGEGTEAAAKAAVAAAKAAKTGELPHVFTGSVEHAIAHIEESIQGKVDDRFLRWYAVKLFERDEKVLEELGLDKALVDHIDEHIQDCEKEMDDDAESIITNQRYAYINTVAVSYTHLRAHET
;
A
#
# COMPACT_ATOMS: atom_id res chain seq x y z
N MET A 1 8.43 17.78 -16.35
CA MET A 1 8.33 16.32 -16.06
C MET A 1 6.89 16.01 -15.70
N SER A 2 6.31 14.97 -16.27
CA SER A 2 4.96 14.53 -15.89
C SER A 2 4.98 13.85 -14.54
N ILE A 3 3.97 14.13 -13.71
CA ILE A 3 3.77 13.44 -12.44
C ILE A 3 3.07 12.11 -12.71
N LYS A 4 3.61 11.02 -12.18
CA LYS A 4 3.02 9.69 -12.27
C LYS A 4 2.38 9.29 -10.95
N ILE A 5 1.08 9.00 -10.95
CA ILE A 5 0.35 8.52 -9.78
C ILE A 5 -0.13 7.09 -10.06
N ALA A 6 0.25 6.16 -9.18
CA ALA A 6 -0.29 4.81 -9.22
C ALA A 6 -1.63 4.75 -8.50
N LEU A 7 -2.67 4.24 -9.16
CA LEU A 7 -3.95 3.94 -8.53
C LEU A 7 -3.97 2.47 -8.10
N ALA A 8 -3.96 2.22 -6.80
CA ALA A 8 -3.90 0.90 -6.19
C ALA A 8 -5.12 0.63 -5.30
N GLY A 9 -5.51 -0.61 -5.16
CA GLY A 9 -6.60 -1.01 -4.28
C GLY A 9 -7.04 -2.45 -4.47
N ASN A 10 -7.83 -2.94 -3.53
CA ASN A 10 -8.35 -4.30 -3.56
C ASN A 10 -9.34 -4.49 -4.74
N PRO A 11 -9.53 -5.73 -5.20
CA PRO A 11 -10.63 -6.02 -6.13
C PRO A 11 -11.97 -5.53 -5.58
N ASN A 12 -12.80 -4.96 -6.46
CA ASN A 12 -14.16 -4.46 -6.16
C ASN A 12 -14.25 -3.26 -5.19
N CYS A 13 -13.14 -2.60 -4.84
CA CYS A 13 -13.18 -1.37 -4.03
C CYS A 13 -13.66 -0.11 -4.79
N GLY A 14 -14.00 -0.22 -6.08
CA GLY A 14 -14.44 0.90 -6.93
C GLY A 14 -13.31 1.56 -7.72
N LYS A 15 -12.15 0.92 -7.85
CA LYS A 15 -10.95 1.45 -8.51
C LYS A 15 -11.21 1.87 -9.96
N THR A 16 -11.84 1.03 -10.78
CA THR A 16 -12.17 1.34 -12.17
C THR A 16 -13.10 2.55 -12.28
N THR A 17 -14.08 2.67 -11.39
CA THR A 17 -14.99 3.82 -11.36
C THR A 17 -14.22 5.10 -11.05
N LEU A 18 -13.34 5.07 -10.04
CA LEU A 18 -12.48 6.21 -9.70
C LEU A 18 -11.56 6.58 -10.87
N PHE A 19 -10.89 5.60 -11.48
CA PHE A 19 -10.03 5.82 -12.63
C PHE A 19 -10.77 6.54 -13.77
N ASN A 20 -11.99 6.09 -14.11
CA ASN A 20 -12.82 6.71 -15.15
C ASN A 20 -13.24 8.14 -14.76
N ASN A 21 -13.56 8.38 -13.48
CA ASN A 21 -13.88 9.73 -13.01
C ASN A 21 -12.71 10.68 -13.16
N LEU A 22 -11.49 10.22 -12.86
CA LEU A 22 -10.28 11.04 -12.90
C LEU A 22 -9.76 11.30 -14.31
N THR A 23 -9.87 10.33 -15.22
CA THR A 23 -9.26 10.40 -16.57
C THR A 23 -10.27 10.66 -17.68
N GLY A 24 -11.54 10.28 -17.53
CA GLY A 24 -12.55 10.41 -18.56
C GLY A 24 -12.20 9.58 -19.81
N SER A 25 -12.26 10.22 -21.00
CA SER A 25 -11.92 9.58 -22.28
C SER A 25 -10.43 9.56 -22.63
N ASN A 26 -9.59 10.18 -21.81
CA ASN A 26 -8.13 10.30 -22.07
C ASN A 26 -7.38 9.08 -21.52
N GLN A 27 -7.73 7.89 -22.00
CA GLN A 27 -7.18 6.62 -21.52
C GLN A 27 -6.45 5.88 -22.65
N TYR A 28 -5.38 5.20 -22.25
CA TYR A 28 -4.71 4.18 -23.05
C TYR A 28 -4.96 2.82 -22.39
N VAL A 29 -5.35 1.85 -23.20
CA VAL A 29 -5.59 0.47 -22.75
C VAL A 29 -4.70 -0.47 -23.56
N GLY A 30 -4.00 -1.35 -22.90
CA GLY A 30 -3.12 -2.36 -23.48
C GLY A 30 -2.88 -3.50 -22.49
N ASN A 31 -1.81 -4.22 -22.67
CA ASN A 31 -1.37 -5.24 -21.72
C ASN A 31 -0.03 -4.84 -21.09
N TRP A 32 0.21 -5.31 -19.88
CA TRP A 32 1.53 -5.22 -19.28
C TRP A 32 2.53 -6.05 -20.08
N PRO A 33 3.78 -5.60 -20.24
CA PRO A 33 4.78 -6.31 -21.03
C PRO A 33 4.96 -7.77 -20.59
N GLY A 34 4.84 -8.71 -21.55
CA GLY A 34 5.10 -10.13 -21.31
C GLY A 34 4.00 -10.90 -20.58
N VAL A 35 2.87 -10.28 -20.26
CA VAL A 35 1.75 -10.93 -19.57
C VAL A 35 0.40 -10.52 -20.18
N THR A 36 -0.65 -11.29 -19.86
CA THR A 36 -2.03 -11.02 -20.34
C THR A 36 -2.82 -10.07 -19.44
N VAL A 37 -2.18 -9.51 -18.41
CA VAL A 37 -2.80 -8.57 -17.48
C VAL A 37 -3.01 -7.21 -18.15
N GLU A 38 -4.24 -6.68 -18.05
CA GLU A 38 -4.62 -5.41 -18.67
C GLU A 38 -3.88 -4.23 -18.01
N LYS A 39 -3.33 -3.34 -18.84
CA LYS A 39 -2.70 -2.08 -18.42
C LYS A 39 -3.60 -0.92 -18.84
N LYS A 40 -3.97 -0.06 -17.90
CA LYS A 40 -4.72 1.18 -18.15
C LYS A 40 -3.94 2.37 -17.60
N GLU A 41 -3.80 3.36 -18.45
CA GLU A 41 -3.13 4.61 -18.13
C GLU A 41 -3.97 5.77 -18.67
N GLY A 42 -4.05 6.87 -17.95
CA GLY A 42 -4.82 8.03 -18.39
C GLY A 42 -4.29 9.35 -17.84
N LYS A 43 -4.55 10.43 -18.57
CA LYS A 43 -4.23 11.79 -18.11
C LYS A 43 -5.33 12.30 -17.19
N LEU A 44 -4.92 12.94 -16.09
CA LEU A 44 -5.88 13.55 -15.16
C LEU A 44 -6.69 14.65 -15.86
N LYS A 45 -7.99 14.66 -15.65
CA LYS A 45 -8.86 15.76 -16.09
C LYS A 45 -8.38 17.09 -15.49
N GLY A 46 -8.21 18.09 -16.34
CA GLY A 46 -7.78 19.42 -15.89
C GLY A 46 -6.27 19.58 -15.71
N ASP A 47 -5.49 18.49 -15.69
CA ASP A 47 -4.02 18.56 -15.62
C ASP A 47 -3.39 17.44 -16.50
N LYS A 48 -3.00 17.80 -17.71
CA LYS A 48 -2.45 16.85 -18.69
C LYS A 48 -1.01 16.41 -18.38
N ASP A 49 -0.36 17.05 -17.42
CA ASP A 49 0.98 16.69 -16.95
C ASP A 49 0.95 15.63 -15.85
N VAL A 50 -0.23 15.27 -15.36
CA VAL A 50 -0.45 14.19 -14.41
C VAL A 50 -0.98 12.94 -15.11
N ILE A 51 -0.26 11.84 -14.95
CA ILE A 51 -0.61 10.53 -15.50
C ILE A 51 -1.06 9.64 -14.33
N ILE A 52 -2.24 9.04 -14.47
CA ILE A 52 -2.77 8.03 -13.56
C ILE A 52 -2.54 6.66 -14.18
N GLN A 53 -1.76 5.82 -13.51
CA GLN A 53 -1.57 4.42 -13.87
C GLN A 53 -2.51 3.57 -13.04
N ASP A 54 -3.50 2.93 -13.67
CA ASP A 54 -4.35 1.95 -12.99
C ASP A 54 -3.58 0.65 -12.81
N LEU A 55 -3.39 0.22 -11.56
CA LEU A 55 -2.80 -1.08 -11.24
C LEU A 55 -3.89 -2.16 -11.16
N PRO A 56 -3.57 -3.42 -11.42
CA PRO A 56 -4.48 -4.52 -11.16
C PRO A 56 -5.02 -4.49 -9.72
N GLY A 57 -6.26 -4.98 -9.52
CA GLY A 57 -6.81 -5.14 -8.17
C GLY A 57 -6.10 -6.27 -7.44
N ILE A 58 -5.49 -5.96 -6.30
CA ILE A 58 -4.68 -6.89 -5.52
C ILE A 58 -5.02 -6.81 -4.04
N TYR A 59 -4.76 -7.86 -3.29
CA TYR A 59 -4.91 -7.89 -1.84
C TYR A 59 -3.59 -7.70 -1.09
N SER A 60 -2.48 -8.01 -1.74
CA SER A 60 -1.14 -7.84 -1.17
C SER A 60 -0.09 -7.56 -2.27
N LEU A 61 1.12 -7.23 -1.87
CA LEU A 61 2.30 -7.13 -2.75
C LEU A 61 3.12 -8.43 -2.74
N SER A 62 2.54 -9.54 -2.29
CA SER A 62 3.16 -10.85 -2.36
C SER A 62 3.12 -11.39 -3.80
N PRO A 63 4.10 -12.21 -4.23
CA PRO A 63 4.24 -12.58 -5.64
C PRO A 63 3.43 -13.84 -6.02
N TYR A 64 2.22 -14.02 -5.48
CA TYR A 64 1.43 -15.24 -5.68
C TYR A 64 0.59 -15.23 -6.98
N THR A 65 0.13 -14.05 -7.41
CA THR A 65 -0.64 -13.88 -8.63
C THR A 65 0.10 -13.02 -9.65
N LEU A 66 -0.27 -13.13 -10.93
CA LEU A 66 0.32 -12.28 -11.98
C LEU A 66 0.02 -10.79 -11.73
N GLU A 67 -1.17 -10.49 -11.24
CA GLU A 67 -1.63 -9.15 -10.90
C GLU A 67 -0.77 -8.54 -9.77
N GLU A 68 -0.46 -9.32 -8.74
CA GLU A 68 0.41 -8.91 -7.63
C GLU A 68 1.85 -8.70 -8.10
N VAL A 69 2.38 -9.61 -8.92
CA VAL A 69 3.72 -9.47 -9.52
C VAL A 69 3.82 -8.21 -10.38
N VAL A 70 2.82 -7.95 -11.22
CA VAL A 70 2.78 -6.76 -12.09
C VAL A 70 2.74 -5.48 -11.24
N SER A 71 1.84 -5.40 -10.26
CA SER A 71 1.68 -4.23 -9.40
C SER A 71 2.95 -3.94 -8.60
N ARG A 72 3.52 -4.97 -7.98
CA ARG A 72 4.79 -4.88 -7.24
C ARG A 72 5.93 -4.41 -8.14
N THR A 73 6.10 -5.04 -9.31
CA THR A 73 7.16 -4.68 -10.25
C THR A 73 7.04 -3.23 -10.70
N TYR A 74 5.83 -2.77 -11.00
CA TYR A 74 5.59 -1.37 -11.35
C TYR A 74 5.99 -0.43 -10.23
N LEU A 75 5.52 -0.66 -9.01
CA LEU A 75 5.78 0.22 -7.86
C LEU A 75 7.26 0.33 -7.53
N VAL A 76 7.99 -0.79 -7.57
CA VAL A 76 9.41 -0.84 -7.22
C VAL A 76 10.32 -0.34 -8.36
N LYS A 77 10.02 -0.69 -9.63
CA LYS A 77 10.89 -0.35 -10.77
C LYS A 77 10.56 0.98 -11.42
N GLU A 78 9.26 1.28 -11.63
CA GLU A 78 8.84 2.54 -12.26
C GLU A 78 8.78 3.71 -11.28
N LYS A 79 8.74 3.43 -9.97
CA LYS A 79 8.83 4.41 -8.88
C LYS A 79 7.90 5.61 -9.10
N PRO A 80 6.56 5.43 -9.08
CA PRO A 80 5.64 6.53 -9.26
C PRO A 80 5.86 7.61 -8.19
N ASP A 81 5.47 8.85 -8.49
CA ASP A 81 5.67 10.00 -7.59
C ASP A 81 4.74 9.96 -6.38
N ALA A 82 3.58 9.30 -6.51
CA ALA A 82 2.66 9.04 -5.40
C ALA A 82 1.77 7.82 -5.71
N ILE A 83 1.15 7.27 -4.66
CA ILE A 83 0.15 6.23 -4.74
C ILE A 83 -1.19 6.79 -4.24
N LEU A 84 -2.22 6.71 -5.07
CA LEU A 84 -3.60 6.90 -4.66
C LEU A 84 -4.20 5.52 -4.35
N ASN A 85 -4.31 5.21 -3.07
CA ASN A 85 -4.82 3.93 -2.60
C ASN A 85 -6.32 4.04 -2.32
N ILE A 86 -7.16 3.43 -3.17
CA ILE A 86 -8.59 3.36 -2.94
C ILE A 86 -8.92 2.19 -2.03
N ILE A 87 -9.67 2.45 -0.97
CA ILE A 87 -10.12 1.47 0.02
C ILE A 87 -11.64 1.47 0.14
N ASP A 88 -12.22 0.31 0.38
CA ASP A 88 -13.65 0.14 0.64
C ASP A 88 -13.96 0.54 2.09
N GLY A 89 -14.68 1.66 2.27
CA GLY A 89 -15.07 2.17 3.58
C GLY A 89 -16.03 1.27 4.35
N THR A 90 -16.71 0.33 3.67
CA THR A 90 -17.58 -0.64 4.31
C THR A 90 -16.84 -1.86 4.85
N ASN A 91 -15.56 -2.04 4.43
CA ASN A 91 -14.71 -3.17 4.82
C ASN A 91 -13.23 -2.73 4.92
N ILE A 92 -12.96 -1.75 5.77
CA ILE A 92 -11.66 -1.09 5.87
C ILE A 92 -10.56 -2.09 6.27
N GLU A 93 -10.79 -2.91 7.29
CA GLU A 93 -9.78 -3.83 7.83
C GLU A 93 -9.12 -4.69 6.75
N ARG A 94 -9.93 -5.25 5.86
CA ARG A 94 -9.43 -6.06 4.74
C ARG A 94 -8.56 -5.25 3.78
N ASN A 95 -8.90 -3.98 3.57
CA ASN A 95 -8.19 -3.10 2.65
C ASN A 95 -6.89 -2.58 3.25
N LEU A 96 -6.83 -2.39 4.57
CA LEU A 96 -5.64 -1.88 5.25
C LEU A 96 -4.43 -2.82 5.15
N TYR A 97 -4.64 -4.11 4.89
CA TYR A 97 -3.53 -5.05 4.67
C TYR A 97 -2.65 -4.62 3.50
N LEU A 98 -3.25 -4.29 2.36
CA LEU A 98 -2.53 -3.72 1.22
C LEU A 98 -1.99 -2.33 1.55
N THR A 99 -2.78 -1.48 2.21
CA THR A 99 -2.39 -0.10 2.54
C THR A 99 -1.10 -0.06 3.35
N THR A 100 -0.95 -0.91 4.37
CA THR A 100 0.27 -0.98 5.18
C THR A 100 1.50 -1.36 4.34
N GLN A 101 1.35 -2.26 3.39
CA GLN A 101 2.44 -2.64 2.48
C GLN A 101 2.81 -1.53 1.49
N LEU A 102 1.81 -0.77 1.00
CA LEU A 102 2.06 0.38 0.12
C LEU A 102 2.83 1.50 0.83
N ILE A 103 2.53 1.74 2.10
CA ILE A 103 3.23 2.74 2.92
C ILE A 103 4.70 2.33 3.14
N GLU A 104 4.97 1.06 3.36
CA GLU A 104 6.32 0.52 3.55
C GLU A 104 7.24 0.74 2.34
N LEU A 105 6.69 0.93 1.14
CA LEU A 105 7.47 1.27 -0.06
C LEU A 105 8.16 2.64 0.00
N GLY A 106 7.81 3.49 0.97
CA GLY A 106 8.39 4.82 1.06
C GLY A 106 8.00 5.76 -0.10
N ILE A 107 6.94 5.42 -0.85
CA ILE A 107 6.31 6.29 -1.84
C ILE A 107 5.17 7.04 -1.13
N PRO A 108 4.98 8.36 -1.36
CA PRO A 108 3.86 9.08 -0.76
C PRO A 108 2.52 8.42 -1.08
N VAL A 109 1.73 8.11 -0.06
CA VAL A 109 0.41 7.45 -0.18
C VAL A 109 -0.69 8.42 0.24
N VAL A 110 -1.76 8.46 -0.54
CA VAL A 110 -3.04 9.09 -0.16
C VAL A 110 -4.12 8.01 -0.19
N MET A 111 -4.85 7.85 0.91
CA MET A 111 -5.99 6.94 0.98
C MET A 111 -7.26 7.63 0.49
N ALA A 112 -7.94 7.05 -0.50
CA ALA A 112 -9.27 7.43 -0.92
C ALA A 112 -10.28 6.44 -0.32
N VAL A 113 -10.94 6.83 0.76
CA VAL A 113 -11.94 6.00 1.46
C VAL A 113 -13.24 6.08 0.69
N ASN A 114 -13.51 5.05 -0.11
CA ASN A 114 -14.65 4.97 -1.01
C ASN A 114 -15.90 4.38 -0.34
N MET A 115 -17.02 4.46 -1.03
CA MET A 115 -18.34 3.99 -0.56
C MET A 115 -18.82 4.71 0.71
N ILE A 116 -18.36 5.95 0.91
CA ILE A 116 -18.72 6.73 2.11
C ILE A 116 -20.24 7.00 2.20
N ASP A 117 -20.93 7.02 1.08
CA ASP A 117 -22.37 7.11 1.01
C ASP A 117 -23.06 5.86 1.60
N LEU A 118 -22.50 4.67 1.42
CA LEU A 118 -22.99 3.44 2.05
C LEU A 118 -22.67 3.42 3.55
N VAL A 119 -21.45 3.83 3.93
CA VAL A 119 -21.06 3.98 5.34
C VAL A 119 -22.05 4.86 6.08
N ARG A 120 -22.34 6.06 5.53
CA ARG A 120 -23.31 7.00 6.12
C ARG A 120 -24.73 6.44 6.15
N LYS A 121 -25.17 5.73 5.09
CA LYS A 121 -26.47 5.08 5.03
C LYS A 121 -26.66 4.01 6.09
N ASN A 122 -25.59 3.30 6.44
CA ASN A 122 -25.60 2.28 7.49
C ASN A 122 -25.54 2.89 8.91
N GLY A 123 -25.42 4.22 9.03
CA GLY A 123 -25.26 4.91 10.31
C GLY A 123 -23.84 4.85 10.88
N ASP A 124 -22.88 4.33 10.10
CA ASP A 124 -21.48 4.24 10.51
C ASP A 124 -20.76 5.57 10.27
N LYS A 125 -19.68 5.79 11.02
CA LYS A 125 -18.77 6.92 10.86
C LYS A 125 -17.34 6.42 10.88
N ILE A 126 -16.49 7.03 10.05
CA ILE A 126 -15.06 6.75 10.01
C ILE A 126 -14.32 8.01 10.45
N ASP A 127 -13.48 7.91 11.47
CA ASP A 127 -12.61 9.01 11.88
C ASP A 127 -11.35 9.05 10.99
N LEU A 128 -11.44 9.80 9.89
CA LEU A 128 -10.34 9.93 8.94
C LEU A 128 -9.10 10.59 9.55
N LYS A 129 -9.28 11.46 10.56
CA LYS A 129 -8.12 12.11 11.21
C LYS A 129 -7.31 11.11 12.00
N LYS A 130 -8.00 10.24 12.77
CA LYS A 130 -7.34 9.14 13.48
C LYS A 130 -6.70 8.15 12.52
N LEU A 131 -7.45 7.73 11.48
CA LEU A 131 -6.94 6.81 10.46
C LEU A 131 -5.68 7.37 9.78
N SER A 132 -5.68 8.66 9.43
CA SER A 132 -4.51 9.34 8.85
C SER A 132 -3.33 9.40 9.83
N ALA A 133 -3.58 9.68 11.09
CA ALA A 133 -2.53 9.76 12.12
C ALA A 133 -1.89 8.40 12.39
N GLU A 134 -2.70 7.36 12.53
CA GLU A 134 -2.22 5.98 12.77
C GLU A 134 -1.40 5.44 11.59
N LEU A 135 -1.82 5.72 10.36
CA LEU A 135 -1.17 5.20 9.17
C LEU A 135 -0.09 6.12 8.58
N GLY A 136 0.06 7.33 9.12
CA GLY A 136 1.06 8.29 8.65
C GLY A 136 0.81 8.81 7.23
N CYS A 137 -0.41 8.70 6.70
CA CYS A 137 -0.76 9.16 5.36
C CYS A 137 -2.15 9.82 5.32
N GLN A 138 -2.35 10.76 4.39
CA GLN A 138 -3.60 11.51 4.28
C GLN A 138 -4.75 10.59 3.84
N ALA A 139 -5.92 10.73 4.47
CA ALA A 139 -7.16 10.07 4.07
C ALA A 139 -8.19 11.09 3.58
N VAL A 140 -8.92 10.75 2.51
CA VAL A 140 -9.96 11.56 1.88
C VAL A 140 -11.21 10.70 1.67
N GLU A 141 -12.38 11.21 2.08
CA GLU A 141 -13.67 10.55 1.79
C GLU A 141 -14.04 10.70 0.32
N ILE A 142 -14.48 9.60 -0.29
CA ILE A 142 -15.03 9.64 -1.65
C ILE A 142 -16.27 8.76 -1.80
N SER A 143 -17.10 9.09 -2.79
CA SER A 143 -18.03 8.16 -3.42
C SER A 143 -17.76 8.17 -4.91
N ALA A 144 -16.98 7.18 -5.37
CA ALA A 144 -16.60 7.09 -6.78
C ALA A 144 -17.86 6.96 -7.67
N LEU A 145 -18.88 6.24 -7.21
CA LEU A 145 -20.13 6.06 -7.97
C LEU A 145 -20.87 7.40 -8.18
N LYS A 146 -20.85 8.30 -7.17
CA LYS A 146 -21.49 9.62 -7.25
C LYS A 146 -20.55 10.72 -7.76
N GLY A 147 -19.25 10.43 -7.89
CA GLY A 147 -18.23 11.42 -8.22
C GLY A 147 -17.87 12.37 -7.07
N GLU A 148 -18.36 12.11 -5.85
CA GLU A 148 -18.10 12.95 -4.68
C GLU A 148 -16.67 12.74 -4.17
N GLY A 149 -15.96 13.82 -3.86
CA GLY A 149 -14.61 13.78 -3.27
C GLY A 149 -13.48 13.31 -4.20
N THR A 150 -13.79 12.83 -5.40
CA THR A 150 -12.79 12.25 -6.32
C THR A 150 -11.75 13.26 -6.78
N GLU A 151 -12.16 14.50 -7.04
CA GLU A 151 -11.25 15.60 -7.39
C GLU A 151 -10.34 15.97 -6.20
N ALA A 152 -10.89 15.99 -4.97
CA ALA A 152 -10.12 16.26 -3.76
C ALA A 152 -9.04 15.19 -3.53
N ALA A 153 -9.38 13.91 -3.75
CA ALA A 153 -8.44 12.80 -3.66
C ALA A 153 -7.30 12.93 -4.70
N ALA A 154 -7.63 13.28 -5.95
CA ALA A 154 -6.62 13.52 -6.98
C ALA A 154 -5.70 14.70 -6.63
N LYS A 155 -6.26 15.83 -6.16
CA LYS A 155 -5.47 17.00 -5.71
C LYS A 155 -4.55 16.64 -4.55
N ALA A 156 -5.03 15.86 -3.59
CA ALA A 156 -4.21 15.38 -2.48
C ALA A 156 -3.04 14.50 -2.97
N ALA A 157 -3.29 13.58 -3.90
CA ALA A 157 -2.24 12.73 -4.48
C ALA A 157 -1.21 13.54 -5.27
N VAL A 158 -1.64 14.54 -6.06
CA VAL A 158 -0.73 15.46 -6.77
C VAL A 158 0.09 16.29 -5.79
N ALA A 159 -0.51 16.77 -4.71
CA ALA A 159 0.20 17.52 -3.67
C ALA A 159 1.24 16.64 -2.96
N ALA A 160 0.90 15.39 -2.63
CA ALA A 160 1.81 14.43 -2.05
C ALA A 160 3.00 14.12 -2.98
N ALA A 161 2.73 13.92 -4.28
CA ALA A 161 3.76 13.71 -5.30
C ALA A 161 4.73 14.91 -5.39
N LYS A 162 4.21 16.14 -5.39
CA LYS A 162 5.02 17.37 -5.43
C LYS A 162 5.84 17.60 -4.16
N ALA A 163 5.30 17.25 -3.01
CA ALA A 163 6.00 17.34 -1.73
C ALA A 163 7.16 16.34 -1.65
N ALA A 164 7.03 15.21 -2.33
CA ALA A 164 7.99 14.09 -2.33
C ALA A 164 8.40 13.66 -0.90
N LYS A 165 7.48 13.79 0.05
CA LYS A 165 7.68 13.42 1.46
C LYS A 165 6.70 12.35 1.85
N THR A 166 7.21 11.32 2.48
CA THR A 166 6.40 10.33 3.20
C THR A 166 6.14 10.80 4.63
N GLY A 167 5.03 10.37 5.21
CA GLY A 167 4.82 10.47 6.64
C GLY A 167 5.79 9.60 7.43
N GLU A 168 5.71 9.68 8.74
CA GLU A 168 6.37 8.72 9.60
C GLU A 168 5.76 7.33 9.38
N LEU A 169 6.64 6.32 9.25
CA LEU A 169 6.16 4.95 9.03
C LEU A 169 5.42 4.45 10.29
N PRO A 170 4.26 3.82 10.13
CA PRO A 170 3.56 3.25 11.26
C PRO A 170 4.35 2.08 11.87
N HIS A 171 4.29 1.93 13.19
CA HIS A 171 4.89 0.82 13.91
C HIS A 171 4.04 -0.45 13.76
N VAL A 172 4.10 -1.06 12.57
CA VAL A 172 3.33 -2.27 12.24
C VAL A 172 3.88 -3.49 12.98
N PHE A 173 5.20 -3.57 13.11
CA PHE A 173 5.88 -4.69 13.75
C PHE A 173 6.41 -4.28 15.12
N THR A 174 6.55 -5.23 16.02
CA THR A 174 6.97 -4.99 17.42
C THR A 174 7.92 -6.07 17.93
N GLY A 175 8.60 -5.79 19.04
CA GLY A 175 9.44 -6.77 19.74
C GLY A 175 10.61 -7.27 18.90
N SER A 176 10.86 -8.57 18.97
CA SER A 176 11.94 -9.26 18.27
C SER A 176 11.85 -9.14 16.75
N VAL A 177 10.63 -9.08 16.22
CA VAL A 177 10.39 -8.94 14.77
C VAL A 177 10.88 -7.57 14.28
N GLU A 178 10.52 -6.48 14.96
CA GLU A 178 11.01 -5.14 14.62
C GLU A 178 12.52 -5.05 14.75
N HIS A 179 13.10 -5.65 15.78
CA HIS A 179 14.54 -5.70 15.98
C HIS A 179 15.25 -6.46 14.84
N ALA A 180 14.73 -7.62 14.43
CA ALA A 180 15.30 -8.39 13.32
C ALA A 180 15.19 -7.63 11.99
N ILE A 181 14.05 -6.97 11.71
CA ILE A 181 13.87 -6.15 10.51
C ILE A 181 14.88 -5.00 10.51
N ALA A 182 15.11 -4.32 11.64
CA ALA A 182 16.11 -3.25 11.75
C ALA A 182 17.54 -3.76 11.44
N HIS A 183 17.92 -4.93 11.94
CA HIS A 183 19.20 -5.55 11.59
C HIS A 183 19.32 -5.89 10.10
N ILE A 184 18.23 -6.35 9.48
CA ILE A 184 18.20 -6.60 8.04
C ILE A 184 18.38 -5.28 7.28
N GLU A 185 17.69 -4.18 7.69
CA GLU A 185 17.86 -2.85 7.08
C GLU A 185 19.32 -2.40 7.14
N GLU A 186 19.97 -2.49 8.28
CA GLU A 186 21.40 -2.19 8.44
C GLU A 186 22.28 -3.03 7.49
N SER A 187 21.97 -4.32 7.38
CA SER A 187 22.74 -5.29 6.57
C SER A 187 22.66 -5.03 5.06
N ILE A 188 21.55 -4.47 4.58
CA ILE A 188 21.33 -4.18 3.16
C ILE A 188 21.46 -2.68 2.83
N GLN A 189 21.76 -1.83 3.80
CA GLN A 189 21.99 -0.40 3.58
C GLN A 189 23.07 -0.16 2.51
N GLY A 190 22.78 0.74 1.57
CA GLY A 190 23.65 1.03 0.43
C GLY A 190 23.63 -0.03 -0.68
N LYS A 191 22.90 -1.15 -0.51
CA LYS A 191 22.70 -2.16 -1.56
C LYS A 191 21.39 -1.96 -2.31
N VAL A 192 20.44 -1.25 -1.70
CA VAL A 192 19.14 -0.90 -2.25
C VAL A 192 18.91 0.62 -2.18
N ASP A 193 17.92 1.12 -2.90
CA ASP A 193 17.46 2.51 -2.78
C ASP A 193 16.90 2.72 -1.36
N ASP A 194 17.39 3.74 -0.64
CA ASP A 194 17.02 4.02 0.75
C ASP A 194 15.50 4.17 0.93
N ARG A 195 14.79 4.61 -0.10
CA ARG A 195 13.34 4.73 -0.11
C ARG A 195 12.64 3.39 0.13
N PHE A 196 13.17 2.31 -0.44
CA PHE A 196 12.62 0.97 -0.37
C PHE A 196 13.25 0.08 0.70
N LEU A 197 14.17 0.63 1.49
CA LEU A 197 14.97 -0.13 2.48
C LEU A 197 14.08 -0.96 3.40
N ARG A 198 13.06 -0.33 3.98
CA ARG A 198 12.09 -1.00 4.86
C ARG A 198 11.35 -2.13 4.16
N TRP A 199 10.85 -1.87 2.97
CA TRP A 199 10.13 -2.87 2.18
C TRP A 199 11.00 -4.08 1.85
N TYR A 200 12.24 -3.85 1.41
CA TYR A 200 13.18 -4.95 1.14
C TYR A 200 13.51 -5.74 2.41
N ALA A 201 13.69 -5.09 3.54
CA ALA A 201 13.97 -5.77 4.80
C ALA A 201 12.81 -6.67 5.24
N VAL A 202 11.57 -6.20 5.14
CA VAL A 202 10.38 -7.02 5.42
C VAL A 202 10.30 -8.21 4.47
N LYS A 203 10.54 -8.02 3.17
CA LYS A 203 10.53 -9.10 2.18
C LYS A 203 11.65 -10.12 2.38
N LEU A 204 12.82 -9.69 2.80
CA LEU A 204 13.91 -10.60 3.19
C LEU A 204 13.57 -11.38 4.46
N PHE A 205 12.90 -10.74 5.43
CA PHE A 205 12.41 -11.44 6.62
C PHE A 205 11.40 -12.55 6.24
N GLU A 206 10.50 -12.28 5.29
CA GLU A 206 9.56 -13.27 4.73
C GLU A 206 10.25 -14.33 3.85
N ARG A 207 11.55 -14.25 3.62
CA ARG A 207 12.33 -15.10 2.68
C ARG A 207 11.77 -15.08 1.26
N ASP A 208 11.31 -13.91 0.80
CA ASP A 208 10.79 -13.73 -0.57
C ASP A 208 11.86 -14.09 -1.61
N GLU A 209 11.67 -15.22 -2.30
CA GLU A 209 12.64 -15.77 -3.25
C GLU A 209 12.97 -14.80 -4.38
N LYS A 210 11.98 -14.04 -4.88
CA LYS A 210 12.19 -13.06 -5.96
C LYS A 210 13.02 -11.88 -5.51
N VAL A 211 12.90 -11.45 -4.26
CA VAL A 211 13.76 -10.41 -3.69
C VAL A 211 15.17 -10.93 -3.48
N LEU A 212 15.31 -12.14 -2.98
CA LEU A 212 16.64 -12.78 -2.82
C LEU A 212 17.36 -12.90 -4.18
N GLU A 213 16.66 -13.35 -5.22
CA GLU A 213 17.19 -13.43 -6.58
C GLU A 213 17.54 -12.04 -7.15
N GLU A 214 16.67 -11.05 -6.96
CA GLU A 214 16.86 -9.69 -7.47
C GLU A 214 18.06 -9.00 -6.85
N LEU A 215 18.24 -9.15 -5.53
CA LEU A 215 19.34 -8.50 -4.81
C LEU A 215 20.68 -9.21 -4.99
N GLY A 216 20.69 -10.51 -5.31
CA GLY A 216 21.91 -11.29 -5.53
C GLY A 216 22.90 -11.18 -4.37
N LEU A 217 22.39 -11.20 -3.13
CA LEU A 217 23.21 -11.09 -1.91
C LEU A 217 24.19 -12.26 -1.81
N ASP A 218 25.37 -11.99 -1.27
CA ASP A 218 26.33 -13.06 -1.01
C ASP A 218 25.82 -14.01 0.09
N LYS A 219 26.31 -15.26 0.05
CA LYS A 219 25.82 -16.30 0.95
C LYS A 219 26.02 -15.95 2.43
N ALA A 220 27.14 -15.32 2.78
CA ALA A 220 27.43 -15.00 4.17
C ALA A 220 26.41 -13.98 4.74
N LEU A 221 26.00 -13.02 3.91
CA LEU A 221 24.97 -12.05 4.29
C LEU A 221 23.59 -12.70 4.38
N VAL A 222 23.25 -13.60 3.45
CA VAL A 222 21.97 -14.35 3.52
C VAL A 222 21.93 -15.21 4.78
N ASP A 223 23.00 -15.94 5.07
CA ASP A 223 23.12 -16.78 6.28
C ASP A 223 22.98 -15.91 7.56
N HIS A 224 23.60 -14.74 7.60
CA HIS A 224 23.50 -13.80 8.73
C HIS A 224 22.06 -13.28 8.92
N ILE A 225 21.39 -12.89 7.83
CA ILE A 225 19.98 -12.46 7.86
C ILE A 225 19.11 -13.62 8.39
N ASP A 226 19.34 -14.83 7.89
CA ASP A 226 18.55 -16.00 8.26
C ASP A 226 18.70 -16.39 9.74
N GLU A 227 19.86 -16.15 10.36
CA GLU A 227 20.04 -16.32 11.82
C GLU A 227 19.06 -15.47 12.63
N HIS A 228 18.90 -14.19 12.29
CA HIS A 228 17.96 -13.30 12.96
C HIS A 228 16.49 -13.74 12.76
N ILE A 229 16.16 -14.22 11.56
CA ILE A 229 14.82 -14.74 11.26
C ILE A 229 14.53 -16.00 12.07
N GLN A 230 15.47 -16.96 12.09
CA GLN A 230 15.31 -18.19 12.86
C GLN A 230 15.15 -17.96 14.36
N ASP A 231 15.79 -16.94 14.92
CA ASP A 231 15.62 -16.60 16.32
C ASP A 231 14.20 -16.08 16.60
N CYS A 232 13.64 -15.27 15.70
CA CYS A 232 12.24 -14.85 15.79
C CYS A 232 11.27 -16.02 15.63
N GLU A 233 11.51 -16.92 14.67
CA GLU A 233 10.68 -18.10 14.44
C GLU A 233 10.65 -19.03 15.67
N LYS A 234 11.79 -19.22 16.34
CA LYS A 234 11.87 -19.99 17.59
C LYS A 234 11.12 -19.30 18.74
N GLU A 235 11.26 -17.97 18.87
CA GLU A 235 10.60 -17.20 19.92
C GLU A 235 9.08 -17.18 19.75
N MET A 236 8.62 -17.02 18.50
CA MET A 236 7.19 -16.88 18.15
C MET A 236 6.50 -18.23 17.92
N ASP A 237 7.25 -19.33 17.81
CA ASP A 237 6.79 -20.68 17.47
C ASP A 237 5.95 -20.70 16.17
N ASP A 238 6.41 -19.94 15.15
CA ASP A 238 5.72 -19.79 13.86
C ASP A 238 6.74 -19.51 12.75
N ASP A 239 6.35 -19.66 11.48
CA ASP A 239 7.20 -19.32 10.34
C ASP A 239 7.21 -17.80 10.06
N ALA A 240 8.25 -17.34 9.39
CA ALA A 240 8.50 -15.92 9.14
C ALA A 240 7.34 -15.21 8.41
N GLU A 241 6.72 -15.86 7.43
CA GLU A 241 5.60 -15.30 6.66
C GLU A 241 4.35 -15.16 7.53
N SER A 242 4.04 -16.18 8.32
CA SER A 242 2.95 -16.18 9.30
C SER A 242 3.16 -15.12 10.38
N ILE A 243 4.38 -14.97 10.89
CA ILE A 243 4.74 -13.94 11.87
C ILE A 243 4.43 -12.54 11.33
N ILE A 244 4.91 -12.20 10.14
CA ILE A 244 4.67 -10.90 9.49
C ILE A 244 3.17 -10.68 9.28
N THR A 245 2.46 -11.69 8.78
CA THR A 245 1.02 -11.62 8.53
C THR A 245 0.24 -11.40 9.82
N ASN A 246 0.54 -12.15 10.87
CA ASN A 246 -0.12 -12.05 12.17
C ASN A 246 0.11 -10.69 12.84
N GLN A 247 1.34 -10.17 12.84
CA GLN A 247 1.64 -8.85 13.39
C GLN A 247 0.97 -7.74 12.60
N ARG A 248 0.91 -7.84 11.27
CA ARG A 248 0.21 -6.89 10.42
C ARG A 248 -1.29 -6.85 10.72
N TYR A 249 -1.94 -8.02 10.87
CA TYR A 249 -3.35 -8.07 11.27
C TYR A 249 -3.57 -7.59 12.70
N ALA A 250 -2.68 -7.87 13.64
CA ALA A 250 -2.75 -7.35 15.00
C ALA A 250 -2.71 -5.81 15.00
N TYR A 251 -1.80 -5.21 14.22
CA TYR A 251 -1.74 -3.77 14.04
C TYR A 251 -3.03 -3.21 13.40
N ILE A 252 -3.50 -3.80 12.31
CA ILE A 252 -4.74 -3.39 11.64
C ILE A 252 -5.92 -3.41 12.59
N ASN A 253 -6.04 -4.42 13.43
CA ASN A 253 -7.11 -4.53 14.43
C ASN A 253 -7.04 -3.38 15.44
N THR A 254 -5.85 -2.97 15.88
CA THR A 254 -5.71 -1.82 16.79
C THR A 254 -6.14 -0.52 16.11
N VAL A 255 -5.76 -0.32 14.84
CA VAL A 255 -6.21 0.81 14.03
C VAL A 255 -7.73 0.75 13.86
N ALA A 256 -8.30 -0.41 13.51
CA ALA A 256 -9.73 -0.61 13.31
C ALA A 256 -10.55 -0.24 14.55
N VAL A 257 -10.14 -0.69 15.73
CA VAL A 257 -10.81 -0.35 17.00
C VAL A 257 -10.79 1.17 17.24
N SER A 258 -9.73 1.86 16.85
CA SER A 258 -9.58 3.30 17.12
C SER A 258 -10.59 4.18 16.35
N TYR A 259 -11.03 3.77 15.15
CA TYR A 259 -11.98 4.55 14.33
C TYR A 259 -13.43 4.04 14.38
N THR A 260 -13.69 2.82 14.89
CA THR A 260 -15.05 2.24 14.97
C THR A 260 -15.78 2.47 16.29
N HIS A 261 -15.15 3.08 17.30
CA HIS A 261 -15.73 3.27 18.63
C HIS A 261 -16.98 4.18 18.70
N LEU A 262 -17.54 4.59 17.56
CA LEU A 262 -18.77 5.38 17.53
C LEU A 262 -20.07 4.54 17.48
N ARG A 263 -19.98 3.21 17.45
CA ARG A 263 -21.16 2.32 17.45
C ARG A 263 -21.78 2.05 18.82
N ALA A 264 -21.17 2.44 19.93
CA ALA A 264 -21.48 1.87 21.24
C ALA A 264 -22.34 2.69 22.18
N HIS A 265 -22.91 3.85 21.81
CA HIS A 265 -23.71 4.65 22.73
C HIS A 265 -24.93 5.31 22.09
N GLU A 266 -25.84 4.53 21.49
CA GLU A 266 -27.25 4.93 21.36
C GLU A 266 -28.16 3.69 21.42
N THR A 267 -28.33 3.17 22.61
CA THR A 267 -29.51 2.38 22.98
C THR A 267 -30.14 2.97 24.24
#